data_f160b957606be69f96c35ebfbff3ed92
#
_entry.id   f160b957606be69f96c35ebfbff3ed92
#
_cell.length_a   1.000
_cell.length_b   1.000
_cell.length_c   1.000
_cell.angle_alpha   90.00
_cell.angle_beta   90.00
_cell.angle_gamma   90.00
#
_symmetry.space_group_name_H-M   'P 1'
#
loop_
_entity.id
_entity.type
_entity.pdbx_description
1 polymer ?
#
loop_
_entity_poly.entity_id
_entity_poly.type
_entity_poly.pdbx_seq_one_letter_code
_entity_poly.pdbx_strand_id
1 'polypeptide(L)'
;HHVLRRLIQVVEFSMARLKRGGLFSAYSKPHFSFAFVGMVILCDVSMATTPFSKLAYQTLQQGKSIAGLAHKELSTKLMELVAPEAMPTTESVSSDILQTLRNAMAQLEERDWQEAEQGVYPTSLLFDAPWLDWASRYPQVWLDLPSIWNRRKERNVRDLPKDTDPTLFPEYYLQNFHHQTDGYLSDHSAGLYDLQVEILFNGTADAMRRRVIAPLKRGLKHFSDRSPASLRILDVATGTGRTLHQIRAALPHAELIGTDLSDAYLRQANRWLNNAQTSLVQLIRSNGESLPLANGCLQGVTCVFLLHELPGEARQNVINEAWRVLEPGGVLVLADSIQLADTPEFSVVMENFRKFFHEPYYRDYIGDD
;
A
#
# COMPACT_ATOMS: atom_id res chain seq x y z
N HIS A 1 -16.12 5.38 -12.87
CA HIS A 1 -14.80 4.84 -13.21
C HIS A 1 -13.64 5.82 -13.00
N HIS A 2 -13.84 7.14 -13.11
CA HIS A 2 -12.78 8.13 -13.08
C HIS A 2 -12.33 8.58 -11.67
N VAL A 3 -13.14 8.51 -10.64
CA VAL A 3 -12.82 9.02 -9.30
C VAL A 3 -11.99 8.05 -8.46
N LEU A 4 -12.10 6.75 -8.72
CA LEU A 4 -11.29 5.71 -8.04
C LEU A 4 -9.80 5.75 -8.40
N ARG A 5 -9.45 6.27 -9.58
CA ARG A 5 -8.06 6.58 -9.94
C ARG A 5 -7.49 7.76 -9.12
N ARG A 6 -8.31 8.47 -8.36
CA ARG A 6 -7.95 9.68 -7.63
C ARG A 6 -7.26 9.47 -6.28
N LEU A 7 -7.14 8.26 -5.77
CA LEU A 7 -6.41 7.99 -4.52
C LEU A 7 -5.17 7.13 -4.75
N ILE A 8 -5.27 6.23 -5.72
CA ILE A 8 -4.17 5.37 -6.15
C ILE A 8 -4.31 5.21 -7.66
N GLN A 9 -3.22 5.40 -8.36
CA GLN A 9 -3.12 5.02 -9.76
C GLN A 9 -2.89 3.52 -9.83
N VAL A 10 -3.84 2.78 -10.42
CA VAL A 10 -3.65 1.38 -10.79
C VAL A 10 -3.53 1.30 -12.29
N VAL A 11 -2.36 0.94 -12.77
CA VAL A 11 -2.06 0.79 -14.19
C VAL A 11 -1.96 -0.69 -14.51
N GLU A 12 -2.77 -1.12 -15.46
CA GLU A 12 -2.75 -2.49 -16.00
C GLU A 12 -2.10 -2.46 -17.38
N PHE A 13 -1.01 -3.20 -17.54
CA PHE A 13 -0.36 -3.41 -18.83
C PHE A 13 -0.53 -4.86 -19.26
N SER A 14 -1.08 -5.07 -20.45
CA SER A 14 -1.08 -6.36 -21.11
C SER A 14 -0.16 -6.32 -22.33
N MET A 15 0.69 -7.32 -22.51
CA MET A 15 1.58 -7.45 -23.66
C MET A 15 0.85 -7.47 -25.03
N ALA A 16 -0.49 -7.42 -25.03
CA ALA A 16 -1.28 -7.49 -26.25
C ALA A 16 -1.73 -6.13 -26.83
N ARG A 17 -1.73 -5.00 -26.06
CA ARG A 17 -2.17 -3.70 -26.62
C ARG A 17 -1.78 -2.49 -25.76
N LEU A 18 -1.06 -1.56 -26.38
CA LEU A 18 -1.00 -0.14 -26.01
C LEU A 18 -2.12 0.61 -26.73
N LYS A 19 -3.06 1.24 -26.01
CA LYS A 19 -3.84 2.39 -26.50
C LYS A 19 -4.31 3.30 -25.37
N ARG A 20 -4.20 4.62 -25.62
CA ARG A 20 -4.37 5.78 -24.75
C ARG A 20 -5.82 6.25 -24.54
N GLY A 21 -6.03 7.00 -23.46
CA GLY A 21 -7.05 8.09 -23.25
C GLY A 21 -8.26 7.71 -22.40
N GLY A 22 -8.64 8.39 -21.40
CA GLY A 22 -8.91 9.61 -20.82
C GLY A 22 -10.28 9.78 -20.10
N LEU A 23 -10.28 10.36 -18.88
CA LEU A 23 -11.11 11.36 -18.18
C LEU A 23 -12.55 11.12 -17.59
N PHE A 24 -12.72 11.38 -16.40
CA PHE A 24 -13.29 12.06 -15.21
C PHE A 24 -14.81 12.29 -14.95
N SER A 25 -15.17 12.36 -13.64
CA SER A 25 -16.15 13.15 -12.84
C SER A 25 -17.21 12.37 -12.03
N ALA A 26 -17.76 12.71 -10.90
CA ALA A 26 -17.58 13.36 -9.61
C ALA A 26 -18.84 13.16 -8.71
N TYR A 27 -18.70 13.18 -7.38
CA TYR A 27 -19.42 13.64 -6.16
C TYR A 27 -20.69 13.01 -5.52
N SER A 28 -20.76 12.88 -4.18
CA SER A 28 -21.31 13.69 -3.08
C SER A 28 -21.46 12.97 -1.71
N LYS A 29 -21.75 13.67 -0.61
CA LYS A 29 -21.42 13.62 0.81
C LYS A 29 -22.27 12.80 1.83
N PRO A 30 -21.75 12.66 3.12
CA PRO A 30 -22.46 12.08 4.28
C PRO A 30 -22.27 12.79 5.63
N HIS A 31 -22.93 12.29 6.72
CA HIS A 31 -22.84 12.75 8.12
C HIS A 31 -22.50 11.61 9.11
N PHE A 32 -21.95 11.97 10.29
CA PHE A 32 -21.33 11.11 11.31
C PHE A 32 -22.22 10.77 12.51
N SER A 33 -21.99 9.64 13.17
CA SER A 33 -22.17 9.43 14.60
C SER A 33 -21.43 8.20 15.16
N PHE A 34 -21.08 8.20 16.47
CA PHE A 34 -20.15 7.32 17.17
C PHE A 34 -20.80 6.07 17.79
N ALA A 35 -20.11 4.93 17.77
CA ALA A 35 -20.15 3.88 18.81
C ALA A 35 -18.95 2.94 18.71
N PHE A 36 -18.06 2.98 19.70
CA PHE A 36 -16.94 2.06 19.87
C PHE A 36 -17.23 1.20 21.10
N VAL A 37 -17.30 -0.10 20.97
CA VAL A 37 -17.05 -1.24 21.89
C VAL A 37 -17.88 -2.45 21.42
N GLY A 38 -17.26 -3.56 21.07
CA GLY A 38 -17.94 -4.86 21.00
C GLY A 38 -17.77 -5.69 19.73
N MET A 39 -16.63 -5.64 19.01
CA MET A 39 -16.45 -6.46 17.81
C MET A 39 -15.12 -7.25 17.79
N VAL A 40 -14.92 -8.11 18.80
CA VAL A 40 -13.76 -9.00 18.88
C VAL A 40 -14.13 -10.49 18.76
N ILE A 41 -15.38 -10.85 18.46
CA ILE A 41 -15.79 -12.25 18.29
C ILE A 41 -16.54 -12.41 16.98
N LEU A 42 -15.83 -12.58 15.87
CA LEU A 42 -16.36 -13.21 14.64
C LEU A 42 -15.17 -13.76 13.84
N CYS A 43 -14.46 -14.72 14.41
CA CYS A 43 -13.58 -15.61 13.65
C CYS A 43 -14.39 -16.79 13.11
N ASP A 44 -14.11 -17.15 11.85
CA ASP A 44 -14.58 -18.38 11.20
C ASP A 44 -16.07 -18.51 10.85
N VAL A 45 -16.59 -17.52 10.11
CA VAL A 45 -17.78 -17.76 9.29
C VAL A 45 -17.45 -17.33 7.87
N SER A 46 -17.68 -18.21 6.89
CA SER A 46 -17.79 -17.81 5.48
C SER A 46 -18.87 -16.71 5.42
N MET A 47 -18.44 -15.45 5.53
CA MET A 47 -19.37 -14.33 5.55
C MET A 47 -19.96 -14.18 4.15
N ALA A 48 -21.20 -14.66 3.98
CA ALA A 48 -21.98 -14.33 2.81
C ALA A 48 -22.14 -12.82 2.70
N THR A 49 -22.13 -12.30 1.48
CA THR A 49 -22.43 -10.89 1.21
C THR A 49 -23.90 -10.61 1.52
N THR A 50 -24.15 -10.01 2.65
CA THR A 50 -25.48 -9.63 3.13
C THR A 50 -25.53 -8.13 3.41
N PRO A 51 -26.71 -7.49 3.46
CA PRO A 51 -26.82 -6.10 3.90
C PRO A 51 -26.19 -5.84 5.29
N PHE A 52 -26.26 -6.85 6.18
CA PHE A 52 -25.65 -6.76 7.51
C PHE A 52 -24.11 -6.76 7.43
N SER A 53 -23.51 -7.63 6.63
CA SER A 53 -22.05 -7.67 6.47
C SER A 53 -21.54 -6.41 5.76
N LYS A 54 -22.31 -5.82 4.83
CA LYS A 54 -22.00 -4.51 4.24
C LYS A 54 -21.99 -3.40 5.29
N LEU A 55 -23.01 -3.35 6.13
CA LEU A 55 -23.09 -2.37 7.22
C LEU A 55 -21.92 -2.54 8.22
N ALA A 56 -21.58 -3.79 8.56
CA ALA A 56 -20.45 -4.09 9.43
C ALA A 56 -19.12 -3.60 8.82
N TYR A 57 -18.90 -3.84 7.53
CA TYR A 57 -17.73 -3.32 6.81
C TYR A 57 -17.67 -1.78 6.81
N GLN A 58 -18.79 -1.12 6.49
CA GLN A 58 -18.86 0.34 6.49
C GLN A 58 -18.59 0.92 7.89
N THR A 59 -19.14 0.30 8.92
CA THR A 59 -18.91 0.70 10.33
C THR A 59 -17.43 0.53 10.72
N LEU A 60 -16.82 -0.59 10.30
CA LEU A 60 -15.40 -0.84 10.53
C LEU A 60 -14.52 0.22 9.86
N GLN A 61 -14.77 0.54 8.58
CA GLN A 61 -14.00 1.54 7.83
C GLN A 61 -14.18 2.94 8.44
N GLN A 62 -15.38 3.32 8.86
CA GLN A 62 -15.62 4.57 9.58
C GLN A 62 -14.84 4.62 10.90
N GLY A 63 -14.84 3.52 11.67
CA GLY A 63 -14.08 3.42 12.91
C GLY A 63 -12.58 3.61 12.69
N LYS A 64 -12.02 2.96 11.68
CA LYS A 64 -10.60 3.12 11.28
C LYS A 64 -10.30 4.55 10.85
N SER A 65 -11.18 5.17 10.05
CA SER A 65 -11.02 6.55 9.59
C SER A 65 -11.01 7.54 10.75
N ILE A 66 -11.93 7.41 11.69
CA ILE A 66 -11.99 8.25 12.89
C ILE A 66 -10.74 8.07 13.73
N ALA A 67 -10.31 6.83 13.98
CA ALA A 67 -9.11 6.54 14.77
C ALA A 67 -7.84 7.13 14.10
N GLY A 68 -7.69 6.99 12.79
CA GLY A 68 -6.57 7.57 12.05
C GLY A 68 -6.55 9.10 12.08
N LEU A 69 -7.71 9.74 11.90
CA LEU A 69 -7.82 11.20 11.99
C LEU A 69 -7.53 11.70 13.41
N ALA A 70 -8.09 11.05 14.44
CA ALA A 70 -7.84 11.41 15.84
C ALA A 70 -6.37 11.25 16.22
N HIS A 71 -5.71 10.16 15.76
CA HIS A 71 -4.28 9.96 15.97
C HIS A 71 -3.47 11.11 15.35
N LYS A 72 -3.74 11.46 14.09
CA LYS A 72 -3.02 12.52 13.37
C LYS A 72 -3.23 13.89 14.01
N GLU A 73 -4.46 14.22 14.40
CA GLU A 73 -4.76 15.48 15.10
C GLU A 73 -4.02 15.56 16.44
N LEU A 74 -4.09 14.50 17.25
CA LEU A 74 -3.45 14.47 18.56
C LEU A 74 -1.93 14.50 18.45
N SER A 75 -1.33 13.73 17.53
CA SER A 75 0.12 13.72 17.30
C SER A 75 0.62 15.09 16.79
N THR A 76 -0.15 15.76 15.93
CA THR A 76 0.18 17.11 15.45
C THR A 76 0.14 18.12 16.60
N LYS A 77 -0.91 18.14 17.42
CA LYS A 77 -1.00 19.03 18.59
C LYS A 77 0.11 18.77 19.60
N LEU A 78 0.47 17.50 19.80
CA LEU A 78 1.59 17.15 20.68
C LEU A 78 2.92 17.63 20.10
N MET A 79 3.13 17.49 18.80
CA MET A 79 4.33 18.00 18.11
C MET A 79 4.42 19.54 18.22
N GLU A 80 3.31 20.26 18.02
CA GLU A 80 3.25 21.73 18.21
C GLU A 80 3.67 22.15 19.63
N LEU A 81 3.34 21.35 20.63
CA LEU A 81 3.66 21.64 22.03
C LEU A 81 5.10 21.29 22.40
N VAL A 82 5.61 20.12 21.96
CA VAL A 82 6.88 19.56 22.46
C VAL A 82 8.04 19.71 21.47
N ALA A 83 7.76 19.86 20.19
CA ALA A 83 8.74 19.94 19.11
C ALA A 83 8.30 20.91 17.99
N PRO A 84 7.97 22.18 18.31
CA PRO A 84 7.44 23.12 17.31
C PRO A 84 8.36 23.34 16.12
N GLU A 85 9.68 23.17 16.29
CA GLU A 85 10.66 23.30 15.21
C GLU A 85 10.59 22.13 14.20
N ALA A 86 9.94 21.03 14.57
CA ALA A 86 9.70 19.90 13.66
C ALA A 86 8.43 20.10 12.79
N MET A 87 7.61 21.12 13.07
CA MET A 87 6.41 21.41 12.29
C MET A 87 6.77 21.88 10.88
N PRO A 88 6.22 21.22 9.82
CA PRO A 88 6.43 21.68 8.47
C PRO A 88 5.55 22.89 8.15
N THR A 89 6.06 23.81 7.34
CA THR A 89 5.24 24.89 6.76
C THR A 89 4.41 24.34 5.61
N THR A 90 3.12 24.19 5.83
CA THR A 90 2.17 23.67 4.84
C THR A 90 1.25 24.75 4.28
N GLU A 91 0.72 24.50 3.12
CA GLU A 91 -0.34 25.33 2.53
C GLU A 91 -1.71 24.83 3.00
N SER A 92 -2.65 25.76 3.15
CA SER A 92 -4.01 25.39 3.54
C SER A 92 -4.70 24.63 2.40
N VAL A 93 -5.31 23.49 2.75
CA VAL A 93 -6.11 22.70 1.81
C VAL A 93 -7.56 23.18 1.90
N SER A 94 -8.16 23.53 0.78
CA SER A 94 -9.55 24.02 0.76
C SER A 94 -10.54 22.95 1.23
N SER A 95 -11.68 23.38 1.76
CA SER A 95 -12.77 22.49 2.17
C SER A 95 -13.26 21.59 1.04
N ASP A 96 -13.25 22.11 -0.19
CA ASP A 96 -13.71 21.38 -1.38
C ASP A 96 -12.75 20.25 -1.76
N ILE A 97 -11.44 20.49 -1.67
CA ILE A 97 -10.43 19.45 -1.88
C ILE A 97 -10.55 18.37 -0.80
N LEU A 98 -10.67 18.77 0.48
CA LEU A 98 -10.85 17.80 1.60
C LEU A 98 -12.13 16.98 1.40
N GLN A 99 -13.19 17.60 0.89
CA GLN A 99 -14.42 16.88 0.60
C GLN A 99 -14.26 15.93 -0.60
N THR A 100 -13.53 16.33 -1.63
CA THR A 100 -13.21 15.47 -2.76
C THR A 100 -12.42 14.23 -2.32
N LEU A 101 -11.45 14.40 -1.43
CA LEU A 101 -10.70 13.28 -0.84
C LEU A 101 -11.60 12.32 -0.05
N ARG A 102 -12.50 12.85 0.80
CA ARG A 102 -13.46 12.00 1.54
C ARG A 102 -14.36 11.21 0.60
N ASN A 103 -14.85 11.86 -0.46
CA ASN A 103 -15.68 11.17 -1.46
C ASN A 103 -14.91 10.09 -2.20
N ALA A 104 -13.64 10.34 -2.53
CA ALA A 104 -12.79 9.35 -3.18
C ALA A 104 -12.52 8.14 -2.27
N MET A 105 -12.32 8.36 -0.96
CA MET A 105 -12.21 7.28 0.03
C MET A 105 -13.51 6.45 0.12
N ALA A 106 -14.67 7.11 0.21
CA ALA A 106 -15.96 6.42 0.25
C ALA A 106 -16.22 5.59 -1.02
N GLN A 107 -15.80 6.08 -2.18
CA GLN A 107 -15.90 5.33 -3.44
C GLN A 107 -14.93 4.15 -3.50
N LEU A 108 -13.72 4.29 -2.92
CA LEU A 108 -12.78 3.19 -2.78
C LEU A 108 -13.38 2.07 -1.93
N GLU A 109 -13.96 2.41 -0.78
CA GLU A 109 -14.61 1.45 0.12
C GLU A 109 -15.82 0.77 -0.53
N GLU A 110 -16.67 1.52 -1.22
CA GLU A 110 -17.80 0.95 -1.96
C GLU A 110 -17.33 0.02 -3.08
N ARG A 111 -16.26 0.38 -3.79
CA ARG A 111 -15.67 -0.47 -4.82
C ARG A 111 -15.07 -1.74 -4.23
N ASP A 112 -14.40 -1.63 -3.10
CA ASP A 112 -13.82 -2.75 -2.37
C ASP A 112 -14.91 -3.75 -1.96
N TRP A 113 -16.05 -3.26 -1.42
CA TRP A 113 -17.21 -4.07 -1.14
C TRP A 113 -17.77 -4.76 -2.40
N GLN A 114 -18.01 -4.00 -3.47
CA GLN A 114 -18.58 -4.52 -4.71
C GLN A 114 -17.71 -5.62 -5.34
N GLU A 115 -16.40 -5.51 -5.28
CA GLU A 115 -15.51 -6.55 -5.81
C GLU A 115 -15.53 -7.82 -4.96
N ALA A 116 -15.65 -7.71 -3.64
CA ALA A 116 -15.88 -8.87 -2.77
C ALA A 116 -17.26 -9.51 -3.06
N GLU A 117 -18.31 -8.71 -3.22
CA GLU A 117 -19.66 -9.17 -3.58
C GLU A 117 -19.70 -9.88 -4.94
N GLN A 118 -18.90 -9.44 -5.89
CA GLN A 118 -18.73 -10.07 -7.21
C GLN A 118 -17.80 -11.30 -7.19
N GLY A 119 -17.26 -11.69 -6.03
CA GLY A 119 -16.35 -12.84 -5.90
C GLY A 119 -14.96 -12.61 -6.50
N VAL A 120 -14.53 -11.36 -6.63
CA VAL A 120 -13.14 -11.07 -7.03
C VAL A 120 -12.18 -11.60 -5.98
N TYR A 121 -12.55 -11.46 -4.71
CA TYR A 121 -11.89 -12.05 -3.53
C TYR A 121 -12.93 -12.38 -2.45
N PRO A 122 -12.58 -13.23 -1.45
CA PRO A 122 -13.50 -13.58 -0.38
C PRO A 122 -13.90 -12.36 0.47
N THR A 123 -15.17 -12.28 0.88
CA THR A 123 -15.67 -11.20 1.75
C THR A 123 -14.94 -11.15 3.10
N SER A 124 -14.45 -12.28 3.62
CA SER A 124 -13.64 -12.35 4.84
C SER A 124 -12.40 -11.47 4.77
N LEU A 125 -11.84 -11.29 3.57
CA LEU A 125 -10.65 -10.45 3.35
C LEU A 125 -10.89 -8.97 3.72
N LEU A 126 -12.13 -8.50 3.67
CA LEU A 126 -12.49 -7.13 4.06
C LEU A 126 -12.32 -6.88 5.56
N PHE A 127 -12.30 -7.94 6.37
CA PHE A 127 -12.19 -7.91 7.83
C PHE A 127 -10.86 -8.46 8.33
N ASP A 128 -10.02 -8.94 7.40
CA ASP A 128 -8.74 -9.60 7.69
C ASP A 128 -7.62 -8.59 7.92
N ALA A 129 -7.69 -7.89 9.06
CA ALA A 129 -6.60 -7.08 9.56
C ALA A 129 -6.03 -7.71 10.83
N PRO A 130 -4.72 -7.59 11.10
CA PRO A 130 -4.07 -8.17 12.27
C PRO A 130 -4.34 -7.35 13.55
N TRP A 131 -5.60 -7.27 13.96
CA TRP A 131 -6.09 -6.38 15.02
C TRP A 131 -5.35 -6.50 16.34
N LEU A 132 -5.06 -7.73 16.78
CA LEU A 132 -4.35 -7.98 18.05
C LEU A 132 -2.89 -7.54 17.95
N ASP A 133 -2.23 -7.78 16.83
CA ASP A 133 -0.87 -7.31 16.59
C ASP A 133 -0.83 -5.78 16.55
N TRP A 134 -1.74 -5.14 15.82
CA TRP A 134 -1.83 -3.68 15.76
C TRP A 134 -2.14 -3.06 17.12
N ALA A 135 -3.06 -3.62 17.88
CA ALA A 135 -3.37 -3.14 19.23
C ALA A 135 -2.14 -3.22 20.15
N SER A 136 -1.35 -4.29 20.05
CA SER A 136 -0.11 -4.45 20.85
C SER A 136 1.00 -3.49 20.42
N ARG A 137 1.05 -3.10 19.15
CA ARG A 137 2.07 -2.20 18.56
C ARG A 137 1.70 -0.73 18.63
N TYR A 138 0.43 -0.41 18.79
CA TYR A 138 -0.03 0.99 18.80
C TYR A 138 0.68 1.89 19.82
N PRO A 139 1.00 1.45 21.05
CA PRO A 139 1.82 2.23 21.98
C PRO A 139 3.23 2.53 21.42
N GLN A 140 3.81 1.59 20.65
CA GLN A 140 5.15 1.77 20.07
C GLN A 140 5.15 2.85 18.98
N VAL A 141 4.05 2.99 18.20
CA VAL A 141 3.88 4.10 17.24
C VAL A 141 4.00 5.45 17.96
N TRP A 142 3.38 5.60 19.13
CA TRP A 142 3.50 6.84 19.94
C TRP A 142 4.90 7.05 20.51
N LEU A 143 5.56 5.99 20.96
CA LEU A 143 6.92 6.06 21.50
C LEU A 143 7.95 6.40 20.45
N ASP A 144 7.68 6.12 19.17
CA ASP A 144 8.58 6.42 18.06
C ASP A 144 8.48 7.89 17.57
N LEU A 145 7.36 8.58 17.83
CA LEU A 145 7.13 9.95 17.36
C LEU A 145 8.23 10.95 17.73
N PRO A 146 8.77 10.99 18.98
CA PRO A 146 9.84 11.92 19.31
C PRO A 146 11.09 11.75 18.44
N SER A 147 11.46 10.51 18.12
CA SER A 147 12.59 10.20 17.23
C SER A 147 12.33 10.66 15.80
N ILE A 148 11.11 10.48 15.29
CA ILE A 148 10.66 10.97 13.98
C ILE A 148 10.73 12.50 13.93
N TRP A 149 10.21 13.19 14.95
CA TRP A 149 10.25 14.66 15.02
C TRP A 149 11.67 15.20 15.11
N ASN A 150 12.54 14.54 15.87
CA ASN A 150 13.94 14.93 15.98
C ASN A 150 14.66 14.80 14.64
N ARG A 151 14.52 13.68 13.93
CA ARG A 151 15.08 13.49 12.58
C ARG A 151 14.58 14.57 11.61
N ARG A 152 13.30 14.92 11.66
CA ARG A 152 12.74 16.00 10.84
C ARG A 152 13.36 17.37 11.18
N LYS A 153 13.42 17.73 12.47
CA LYS A 153 14.03 18.96 12.94
C LYS A 153 15.49 19.09 12.51
N GLU A 154 16.25 18.04 12.71
CA GLU A 154 17.69 18.00 12.39
C GLU A 154 17.96 17.77 10.91
N ARG A 155 16.94 17.47 10.10
CA ARG A 155 17.06 17.03 8.70
C ARG A 155 17.99 15.82 8.56
N ASN A 156 18.06 14.99 9.59
CA ASN A 156 18.83 13.76 9.57
C ASN A 156 17.98 12.65 8.89
N VAL A 157 18.38 12.30 7.69
CA VAL A 157 17.66 11.31 6.87
C VAL A 157 18.48 10.03 6.67
N ARG A 158 19.59 9.88 7.36
CA ARG A 158 20.48 8.72 7.30
C ARG A 158 20.82 8.18 8.71
N ASP A 159 19.84 8.25 9.61
CA ASP A 159 19.91 7.66 10.95
C ASP A 159 19.52 6.16 10.86
N LEU A 160 20.47 5.35 10.44
CA LEU A 160 20.29 3.93 10.13
C LEU A 160 20.96 3.04 11.18
N PRO A 161 20.59 1.75 11.29
CA PRO A 161 21.27 0.81 12.18
C PRO A 161 22.77 0.77 11.93
N LYS A 162 23.57 0.77 13.01
CA LYS A 162 25.03 0.88 12.93
C LYS A 162 25.73 -0.32 12.26
N ASP A 163 25.05 -1.45 12.23
CA ASP A 163 25.51 -2.71 11.62
C ASP A 163 25.08 -2.87 10.17
N THR A 164 24.45 -1.83 9.59
CA THR A 164 24.07 -1.83 8.17
C THR A 164 25.31 -1.83 7.28
N ASP A 165 25.45 -2.89 6.46
CA ASP A 165 26.46 -2.93 5.41
C ASP A 165 25.94 -2.16 4.17
N PRO A 166 26.50 -0.99 3.85
CA PRO A 166 26.00 -0.18 2.75
C PRO A 166 26.27 -0.79 1.37
N THR A 167 27.15 -1.78 1.26
CA THR A 167 27.47 -2.42 -0.03
C THR A 167 26.35 -3.37 -0.51
N LEU A 168 25.43 -3.71 0.37
CA LEU A 168 24.33 -4.63 0.09
C LEU A 168 23.07 -3.94 -0.46
N PHE A 169 23.09 -2.60 -0.53
CA PHE A 169 21.92 -1.80 -0.90
C PHE A 169 22.30 -0.69 -1.91
N PRO A 170 21.39 -0.31 -2.80
CA PRO A 170 21.59 0.90 -3.59
C PRO A 170 21.57 2.14 -2.69
N GLU A 171 22.31 3.17 -3.07
CA GLU A 171 22.47 4.38 -2.23
C GLU A 171 21.12 5.05 -1.93
N TYR A 172 20.20 5.07 -2.88
CA TYR A 172 18.89 5.67 -2.72
C TYR A 172 18.02 4.99 -1.65
N TYR A 173 18.31 3.72 -1.30
CA TYR A 173 17.60 2.97 -0.29
C TYR A 173 18.06 3.28 1.14
N LEU A 174 19.30 3.72 1.30
CA LEU A 174 19.94 3.94 2.60
C LEU A 174 19.53 5.28 3.22
N GLN A 175 18.25 5.41 3.58
CA GLN A 175 17.71 6.61 4.21
C GLN A 175 16.42 6.32 5.00
N ASN A 176 16.04 7.30 5.84
CA ASN A 176 14.82 7.21 6.64
C ASN A 176 13.62 7.73 5.85
N PHE A 177 13.12 6.94 4.90
CA PHE A 177 11.84 7.25 4.27
C PHE A 177 10.78 7.54 5.34
N HIS A 178 9.89 8.50 5.10
CA HIS A 178 8.87 8.97 6.05
C HIS A 178 9.43 9.47 7.40
N HIS A 179 10.74 9.68 7.53
CA HIS A 179 11.47 9.88 8.80
C HIS A 179 11.35 8.69 9.77
N GLN A 180 10.92 7.51 9.31
CA GLN A 180 10.75 6.35 10.17
C GLN A 180 12.09 5.87 10.75
N THR A 181 12.05 5.31 11.95
CA THR A 181 13.22 4.78 12.64
C THR A 181 13.80 3.62 11.86
N ASP A 182 15.12 3.61 11.67
CA ASP A 182 15.90 2.60 10.94
C ASP A 182 15.60 2.49 9.44
N GLY A 183 14.82 3.40 8.84
CA GLY A 183 14.36 3.22 7.46
C GLY A 183 13.62 1.90 7.26
N TYR A 184 13.93 1.15 6.20
CA TYR A 184 13.37 -0.18 5.94
C TYR A 184 14.28 -1.33 6.42
N LEU A 185 15.20 -1.09 7.39
CA LEU A 185 16.30 -2.01 7.69
C LEU A 185 16.15 -2.82 8.98
N SER A 186 15.11 -2.60 9.79
CA SER A 186 14.96 -3.29 11.07
C SER A 186 13.63 -4.04 11.22
N ASP A 187 13.62 -5.07 12.08
CA ASP A 187 12.39 -5.77 12.47
C ASP A 187 11.42 -4.85 13.24
N HIS A 188 11.94 -3.82 13.91
CA HIS A 188 11.13 -2.79 14.55
C HIS A 188 10.34 -2.00 13.51
N SER A 189 11.03 -1.47 12.51
CA SER A 189 10.40 -0.74 11.39
C SER A 189 9.36 -1.63 10.69
N ALA A 190 9.74 -2.84 10.26
CA ALA A 190 8.84 -3.78 9.60
C ALA A 190 7.60 -4.11 10.45
N GLY A 191 7.78 -4.15 11.77
CA GLY A 191 6.69 -4.44 12.70
C GLY A 191 5.66 -3.33 12.83
N LEU A 192 6.05 -2.06 12.66
CA LEU A 192 5.16 -0.91 12.79
C LEU A 192 4.54 -0.49 11.44
N TYR A 193 5.17 -0.84 10.33
CA TYR A 193 4.89 -0.31 8.99
C TYR A 193 3.41 -0.39 8.60
N ASP A 194 2.78 -1.57 8.65
CA ASP A 194 1.40 -1.74 8.20
C ASP A 194 0.41 -0.90 9.02
N LEU A 195 0.62 -0.80 10.33
CA LEU A 195 -0.21 0.03 11.20
C LEU A 195 -0.01 1.52 10.91
N GLN A 196 1.23 1.96 10.70
CA GLN A 196 1.55 3.36 10.37
C GLN A 196 0.94 3.75 9.03
N VAL A 197 1.00 2.88 8.02
CA VAL A 197 0.39 3.10 6.70
C VAL A 197 -1.14 3.12 6.78
N GLU A 198 -1.77 2.26 7.60
CA GLU A 198 -3.23 2.33 7.83
C GLU A 198 -3.65 3.63 8.52
N ILE A 199 -2.89 4.10 9.51
CA ILE A 199 -3.12 5.42 10.15
C ILE A 199 -2.96 6.54 9.12
N LEU A 200 -1.91 6.51 8.31
CA LEU A 200 -1.63 7.50 7.28
C LEU A 200 -2.81 7.65 6.31
N PHE A 201 -3.33 6.54 5.81
CA PHE A 201 -4.43 6.51 4.85
C PHE A 201 -5.83 6.39 5.50
N ASN A 202 -5.97 6.74 6.78
CA ASN A 202 -7.25 6.72 7.51
C ASN A 202 -7.99 5.39 7.41
N GLY A 203 -7.27 4.27 7.45
CA GLY A 203 -7.83 2.93 7.43
C GLY A 203 -8.13 2.35 6.06
N THR A 204 -7.70 3.00 4.96
CA THR A 204 -8.00 2.54 3.60
C THR A 204 -6.82 1.84 2.90
N ALA A 205 -5.66 1.71 3.54
CA ALA A 205 -4.47 1.16 2.88
C ALA A 205 -4.67 -0.26 2.33
N ASP A 206 -5.34 -1.14 3.07
CA ASP A 206 -5.64 -2.49 2.59
C ASP A 206 -6.65 -2.49 1.43
N ALA A 207 -7.65 -1.60 1.45
CA ALA A 207 -8.57 -1.42 0.32
C ALA A 207 -7.83 -0.90 -0.93
N MET A 208 -6.82 -0.05 -0.74
CA MET A 208 -5.94 0.41 -1.82
C MET A 208 -5.11 -0.75 -2.40
N ARG A 209 -4.46 -1.56 -1.56
CA ARG A 209 -3.70 -2.74 -2.01
C ARG A 209 -4.57 -3.72 -2.80
N ARG A 210 -5.82 -3.96 -2.39
CA ARG A 210 -6.75 -4.85 -3.11
C ARG A 210 -7.10 -4.39 -4.53
N ARG A 211 -6.85 -3.11 -4.88
CA ARG A 211 -7.10 -2.60 -6.25
C ARG A 211 -6.34 -3.36 -7.33
N VAL A 212 -5.21 -4.00 -7.00
CA VAL A 212 -4.45 -4.80 -7.98
C VAL A 212 -5.11 -6.15 -8.32
N ILE A 213 -6.01 -6.67 -7.47
CA ILE A 213 -6.54 -8.03 -7.60
C ILE A 213 -7.44 -8.17 -8.82
N ALA A 214 -8.40 -7.26 -9.00
CA ALA A 214 -9.34 -7.33 -10.13
C ALA A 214 -8.63 -7.26 -11.49
N PRO A 215 -7.71 -6.29 -11.75
CA PRO A 215 -6.96 -6.25 -13.01
C PRO A 215 -6.04 -7.47 -13.17
N LEU A 216 -5.36 -7.92 -12.11
CA LEU A 216 -4.56 -9.14 -12.14
C LEU A 216 -5.39 -10.35 -12.59
N LYS A 217 -6.53 -10.59 -11.95
CA LYS A 217 -7.44 -11.70 -12.33
C LYS A 217 -7.96 -11.56 -13.76
N ARG A 218 -8.20 -10.34 -14.25
CA ARG A 218 -8.60 -10.12 -15.66
C ARG A 218 -7.50 -10.51 -16.63
N GLY A 219 -6.26 -10.05 -16.38
CA GLY A 219 -5.11 -10.37 -17.22
C GLY A 219 -4.81 -11.87 -17.23
N LEU A 220 -4.90 -12.53 -16.07
CA LEU A 220 -4.67 -13.96 -15.95
C LEU A 220 -5.69 -14.83 -16.70
N LYS A 221 -6.85 -14.29 -17.13
CA LYS A 221 -7.78 -15.00 -18.00
C LYS A 221 -7.18 -15.40 -19.35
N HIS A 222 -6.10 -14.75 -19.77
CA HIS A 222 -5.34 -15.18 -20.96
C HIS A 222 -4.82 -16.61 -20.85
N PHE A 223 -4.62 -17.10 -19.63
CA PHE A 223 -4.09 -18.42 -19.30
C PHE A 223 -5.17 -19.35 -18.74
N SER A 224 -6.42 -19.16 -19.11
CA SER A 224 -7.58 -19.94 -18.60
C SER A 224 -7.56 -21.42 -19.00
N ASP A 225 -6.74 -21.79 -19.97
CA ASP A 225 -6.45 -23.17 -20.38
C ASP A 225 -5.46 -23.89 -19.43
N ARG A 226 -4.77 -23.17 -18.57
CA ARG A 226 -3.81 -23.70 -17.61
C ARG A 226 -4.44 -24.02 -16.25
N SER A 227 -3.82 -24.96 -15.55
CA SER A 227 -4.17 -25.20 -14.14
C SER A 227 -3.88 -23.94 -13.31
N PRO A 228 -4.81 -23.51 -12.41
CA PRO A 228 -4.53 -22.41 -11.49
C PRO A 228 -3.24 -22.58 -10.66
N ALA A 229 -2.85 -23.83 -10.36
CA ALA A 229 -1.62 -24.14 -9.63
C ALA A 229 -0.33 -23.96 -10.47
N SER A 230 -0.43 -23.80 -11.77
CA SER A 230 0.71 -23.51 -12.64
C SER A 230 0.89 -22.01 -12.93
N LEU A 231 0.00 -21.17 -12.44
CA LEU A 231 0.12 -19.72 -12.56
C LEU A 231 1.11 -19.20 -11.53
N ARG A 232 2.13 -18.50 -11.99
CA ARG A 232 3.19 -17.91 -11.17
C ARG A 232 3.04 -16.39 -11.14
N ILE A 233 2.96 -15.83 -9.94
CA ILE A 233 2.72 -14.40 -9.73
C ILE A 233 3.81 -13.86 -8.81
N LEU A 234 4.43 -12.76 -9.23
CA LEU A 234 5.43 -12.03 -8.46
C LEU A 234 4.82 -10.75 -7.91
N ASP A 235 5.12 -10.44 -6.65
CA ASP A 235 4.94 -9.12 -6.07
C ASP A 235 6.31 -8.48 -5.83
N VAL A 236 6.61 -7.39 -6.54
CA VAL A 236 7.87 -6.67 -6.46
C VAL A 236 7.81 -5.67 -5.31
N ALA A 237 8.87 -5.62 -4.49
CA ALA A 237 8.90 -4.87 -3.23
C ALA A 237 7.71 -5.22 -2.33
N THR A 238 7.58 -6.52 -2.05
CA THR A 238 6.43 -7.06 -1.32
C THR A 238 6.31 -6.56 0.12
N GLY A 239 7.36 -5.96 0.66
CA GLY A 239 7.39 -5.40 2.01
C GLY A 239 7.05 -6.45 3.06
N THR A 240 6.07 -6.14 3.88
CA THR A 240 5.54 -7.03 4.93
C THR A 240 4.63 -8.15 4.40
N GLY A 241 4.44 -8.26 3.08
CA GLY A 241 3.63 -9.31 2.44
C GLY A 241 2.12 -9.07 2.46
N ARG A 242 1.63 -7.87 2.82
CA ARG A 242 0.18 -7.61 2.88
C ARG A 242 -0.51 -7.77 1.54
N THR A 243 0.08 -7.28 0.43
CA THR A 243 -0.47 -7.47 -0.91
C THR A 243 -0.50 -8.95 -1.31
N LEU A 244 0.60 -9.68 -1.07
CA LEU A 244 0.66 -11.13 -1.35
C LEU A 244 -0.36 -11.93 -0.55
N HIS A 245 -0.59 -11.58 0.72
CA HIS A 245 -1.63 -12.20 1.53
C HIS A 245 -3.03 -12.03 0.90
N GLN A 246 -3.33 -10.84 0.42
CA GLN A 246 -4.59 -10.54 -0.26
C GLN A 246 -4.70 -11.26 -1.62
N ILE A 247 -3.61 -11.35 -2.37
CA ILE A 247 -3.56 -12.11 -3.63
C ILE A 247 -3.73 -13.61 -3.35
N ARG A 248 -3.13 -14.16 -2.29
CA ARG A 248 -3.32 -15.57 -1.88
C ARG A 248 -4.78 -15.89 -1.61
N ALA A 249 -5.49 -15.00 -0.90
CA ALA A 249 -6.92 -15.17 -0.62
C ALA A 249 -7.78 -15.18 -1.90
N ALA A 250 -7.39 -14.39 -2.91
CA ALA A 250 -8.10 -14.27 -4.18
C ALA A 250 -7.71 -15.36 -5.21
N LEU A 251 -6.50 -15.91 -5.10
CA LEU A 251 -5.89 -16.89 -6.00
C LEU A 251 -5.23 -18.01 -5.17
N PRO A 252 -6.02 -18.86 -4.47
CA PRO A 252 -5.51 -19.76 -3.44
C PRO A 252 -4.56 -20.85 -3.97
N HIS A 253 -4.59 -21.14 -5.25
CA HIS A 253 -3.80 -22.21 -5.86
C HIS A 253 -2.57 -21.69 -6.63
N ALA A 254 -2.47 -20.39 -6.91
CA ALA A 254 -1.35 -19.85 -7.68
C ALA A 254 -0.03 -19.96 -6.90
N GLU A 255 1.07 -20.16 -7.61
CA GLU A 255 2.42 -20.04 -7.08
C GLU A 255 2.74 -18.55 -6.87
N LEU A 256 2.98 -18.14 -5.63
CA LEU A 256 3.28 -16.75 -5.30
C LEU A 256 4.75 -16.58 -4.92
N ILE A 257 5.32 -15.50 -5.45
CA ILE A 257 6.70 -15.08 -5.21
C ILE A 257 6.67 -13.64 -4.71
N GLY A 258 7.41 -13.32 -3.66
CA GLY A 258 7.63 -11.96 -3.19
C GLY A 258 9.12 -11.62 -3.21
N THR A 259 9.44 -10.43 -3.72
CA THR A 259 10.82 -9.91 -3.64
C THR A 259 10.85 -8.61 -2.86
N ASP A 260 11.90 -8.42 -2.06
CA ASP A 260 12.16 -7.17 -1.34
C ASP A 260 13.68 -7.04 -1.07
N LEU A 261 14.16 -5.82 -0.91
CA LEU A 261 15.55 -5.57 -0.50
C LEU A 261 15.77 -5.83 0.99
N SER A 262 14.72 -5.70 1.81
CA SER A 262 14.80 -5.80 3.26
C SER A 262 14.60 -7.22 3.76
N ASP A 263 15.65 -7.80 4.34
CA ASP A 263 15.52 -9.07 5.07
C ASP A 263 14.54 -8.97 6.27
N ALA A 264 14.48 -7.80 6.92
CA ALA A 264 13.59 -7.58 8.05
C ALA A 264 12.10 -7.62 7.61
N TYR A 265 11.79 -6.95 6.49
CA TYR A 265 10.45 -6.96 5.92
C TYR A 265 10.08 -8.34 5.38
N LEU A 266 11.00 -9.05 4.74
CA LEU A 266 10.78 -10.44 4.31
C LEU A 266 10.56 -11.40 5.50
N ARG A 267 11.25 -11.20 6.64
CA ARG A 267 10.96 -11.97 7.87
C ARG A 267 9.54 -11.70 8.37
N GLN A 268 9.09 -10.45 8.32
CA GLN A 268 7.71 -10.10 8.68
C GLN A 268 6.70 -10.72 7.71
N ALA A 269 6.95 -10.63 6.40
CA ALA A 269 6.15 -11.27 5.37
C ALA A 269 6.03 -12.79 5.58
N ASN A 270 7.15 -13.46 5.91
CA ASN A 270 7.16 -14.91 6.18
C ASN A 270 6.28 -15.29 7.36
N ARG A 271 6.25 -14.48 8.43
CA ARG A 271 5.37 -14.72 9.58
C ARG A 271 3.89 -14.72 9.21
N TRP A 272 3.48 -13.88 8.28
CA TRP A 272 2.09 -13.77 7.83
C TRP A 272 1.72 -14.85 6.81
N LEU A 273 2.57 -15.02 5.80
CA LEU A 273 2.24 -15.80 4.60
C LEU A 273 2.41 -17.30 4.81
N ASN A 274 3.36 -17.73 5.64
CA ASN A 274 3.73 -19.13 5.77
C ASN A 274 3.24 -19.78 7.08
N ASN A 275 2.47 -19.07 7.89
CA ASN A 275 1.78 -19.64 9.07
C ASN A 275 0.41 -20.28 8.72
N ALA A 276 -0.11 -20.05 7.53
CA ALA A 276 -1.37 -20.63 7.09
C ALA A 276 -1.17 -22.04 6.49
N GLN A 277 -2.20 -22.88 6.56
CA GLN A 277 -2.23 -24.21 5.92
C GLN A 277 -2.41 -24.12 4.39
N THR A 278 -1.76 -23.15 3.74
CA THR A 278 -1.81 -22.90 2.30
C THR A 278 -0.47 -23.21 1.64
N SER A 279 -0.41 -23.18 0.32
CA SER A 279 0.85 -23.32 -0.42
C SER A 279 1.84 -22.23 0.04
N LEU A 280 3.09 -22.62 0.26
CA LEU A 280 4.16 -21.72 0.67
C LEU A 280 4.35 -20.59 -0.37
N VAL A 281 4.65 -19.41 0.13
CA VAL A 281 5.08 -18.27 -0.69
C VAL A 281 6.60 -18.24 -0.71
N GLN A 282 7.17 -18.13 -1.89
CA GLN A 282 8.61 -17.96 -2.05
C GLN A 282 8.97 -16.48 -1.79
N LEU A 283 9.82 -16.23 -0.81
CA LEU A 283 10.31 -14.90 -0.48
C LEU A 283 11.80 -14.82 -0.81
N ILE A 284 12.17 -13.85 -1.64
CA ILE A 284 13.52 -13.71 -2.19
C ILE A 284 14.03 -12.30 -1.91
N ARG A 285 15.18 -12.19 -1.24
CA ARG A 285 15.86 -10.91 -1.14
C ARG A 285 16.42 -10.53 -2.51
N SER A 286 15.93 -9.43 -3.08
CA SER A 286 16.35 -8.96 -4.39
C SER A 286 16.05 -7.49 -4.58
N ASN A 287 16.90 -6.80 -5.35
CA ASN A 287 16.56 -5.51 -5.92
C ASN A 287 15.58 -5.69 -7.09
N GLY A 288 14.47 -4.93 -7.08
CA GLY A 288 13.48 -4.93 -8.16
C GLY A 288 14.04 -4.49 -9.52
N GLU A 289 15.17 -3.78 -9.53
CA GLU A 289 15.90 -3.41 -10.76
C GLU A 289 16.66 -4.58 -11.42
N SER A 290 16.81 -5.72 -10.71
CA SER A 290 17.52 -6.91 -11.22
C SER A 290 16.97 -8.15 -10.54
N LEU A 291 15.90 -8.70 -11.09
CA LEU A 291 15.20 -9.84 -10.52
C LEU A 291 15.94 -11.16 -10.83
N PRO A 292 16.17 -12.05 -9.84
CA PRO A 292 16.84 -13.34 -10.02
C PRO A 292 15.88 -14.39 -10.63
N LEU A 293 15.19 -14.01 -11.69
CA LEU A 293 14.19 -14.82 -12.37
C LEU A 293 14.49 -14.88 -13.89
N ALA A 294 14.14 -15.99 -14.52
CA ALA A 294 14.30 -16.16 -15.95
C ALA A 294 13.37 -15.25 -16.76
N ASN A 295 13.73 -14.96 -17.99
CA ASN A 295 12.86 -14.24 -18.93
C ASN A 295 11.58 -15.04 -19.19
N GLY A 296 10.44 -14.35 -19.24
CA GLY A 296 9.17 -14.95 -19.66
C GLY A 296 8.70 -16.11 -18.79
N CYS A 297 8.95 -16.09 -17.49
CA CYS A 297 8.63 -17.20 -16.60
C CYS A 297 7.40 -16.95 -15.68
N LEU A 298 6.77 -15.79 -15.78
CA LEU A 298 5.65 -15.38 -14.92
C LEU A 298 4.43 -14.99 -15.74
N GLN A 299 3.23 -15.24 -15.20
CA GLN A 299 1.96 -14.85 -15.81
C GLN A 299 1.43 -13.53 -15.23
N GLY A 300 1.83 -13.18 -14.02
CA GLY A 300 1.45 -11.91 -13.38
C GLY A 300 2.58 -11.31 -12.57
N VAL A 301 2.67 -9.98 -12.60
CA VAL A 301 3.54 -9.19 -11.73
C VAL A 301 2.71 -8.08 -11.11
N THR A 302 2.84 -7.88 -9.81
CA THR A 302 2.29 -6.74 -9.08
C THR A 302 3.42 -5.91 -8.47
N CYS A 303 3.19 -4.60 -8.34
CA CYS A 303 4.05 -3.71 -7.58
C CYS A 303 3.16 -2.64 -6.95
N VAL A 304 3.25 -2.49 -5.62
CA VAL A 304 2.36 -1.61 -4.85
C VAL A 304 3.18 -0.71 -3.92
N PHE A 305 3.00 0.60 -4.05
CA PHE A 305 3.66 1.62 -3.23
C PHE A 305 5.19 1.61 -3.28
N LEU A 306 5.76 1.45 -4.47
CA LEU A 306 7.21 1.46 -4.66
C LEU A 306 7.70 2.63 -5.50
N LEU A 307 7.01 2.93 -6.61
CA LEU A 307 7.60 3.78 -7.67
C LEU A 307 7.83 5.21 -7.20
N HIS A 308 7.02 5.71 -6.28
CA HIS A 308 7.18 7.05 -5.71
C HIS A 308 8.42 7.21 -4.80
N GLU A 309 8.99 6.10 -4.33
CA GLU A 309 10.20 6.07 -3.51
C GLU A 309 11.50 5.92 -4.32
N LEU A 310 11.40 5.70 -5.63
CA LEU A 310 12.55 5.43 -6.49
C LEU A 310 12.96 6.64 -7.32
N PRO A 311 14.28 6.84 -7.57
CA PRO A 311 14.74 7.74 -8.63
C PRO A 311 14.24 7.27 -9.99
N GLY A 312 14.06 8.19 -10.97
CA GLY A 312 13.45 7.91 -12.27
C GLY A 312 14.11 6.74 -13.02
N GLU A 313 15.43 6.65 -13.00
CA GLU A 313 16.16 5.53 -13.61
C GLU A 313 15.80 4.19 -12.96
N ALA A 314 15.77 4.14 -11.63
CA ALA A 314 15.41 2.91 -10.90
C ALA A 314 13.94 2.52 -11.16
N ARG A 315 13.00 3.50 -11.26
CA ARG A 315 11.60 3.25 -11.67
C ARG A 315 11.56 2.52 -13.02
N GLN A 316 12.28 3.05 -14.01
CA GLN A 316 12.32 2.47 -15.34
C GLN A 316 12.93 1.06 -15.34
N ASN A 317 13.99 0.86 -14.54
CA ASN A 317 14.63 -0.46 -14.42
C ASN A 317 13.68 -1.49 -13.81
N VAL A 318 12.93 -1.14 -12.76
CA VAL A 318 11.92 -2.02 -12.15
C VAL A 318 10.84 -2.40 -13.16
N ILE A 319 10.34 -1.44 -13.93
CA ILE A 319 9.33 -1.70 -14.97
C ILE A 319 9.90 -2.61 -16.07
N ASN A 320 11.14 -2.37 -16.51
CA ASN A 320 11.79 -3.19 -17.50
C ASN A 320 12.01 -4.64 -17.03
N GLU A 321 12.42 -4.82 -15.78
CA GLU A 321 12.57 -6.14 -15.16
C GLU A 321 11.24 -6.87 -14.99
N ALA A 322 10.20 -6.18 -14.50
CA ALA A 322 8.86 -6.74 -14.44
C ALA A 322 8.37 -7.22 -15.82
N TRP A 323 8.67 -6.43 -16.85
CA TRP A 323 8.36 -6.80 -18.24
C TRP A 323 9.18 -7.98 -18.74
N ARG A 324 10.48 -8.03 -18.44
CA ARG A 324 11.39 -9.11 -18.85
C ARG A 324 10.95 -10.47 -18.31
N VAL A 325 10.49 -10.53 -17.07
CA VAL A 325 10.11 -11.80 -16.43
C VAL A 325 8.71 -12.26 -16.82
N LEU A 326 7.87 -11.40 -17.38
CA LEU A 326 6.54 -11.77 -17.89
C LEU A 326 6.64 -12.53 -19.21
N GLU A 327 5.89 -13.61 -19.31
CA GLU A 327 5.70 -14.31 -20.59
C GLU A 327 4.72 -13.56 -21.50
N PRO A 328 4.72 -13.83 -22.82
CA PRO A 328 3.75 -13.27 -23.74
C PRO A 328 2.30 -13.49 -23.28
N GLY A 329 1.52 -12.42 -23.17
CA GLY A 329 0.18 -12.44 -22.60
C GLY A 329 0.11 -12.25 -21.10
N GLY A 330 1.25 -12.17 -20.40
CA GLY A 330 1.33 -11.86 -18.97
C GLY A 330 0.85 -10.45 -18.65
N VAL A 331 0.53 -10.22 -17.38
CA VAL A 331 -0.04 -8.95 -16.90
C VAL A 331 0.86 -8.32 -15.85
N LEU A 332 1.19 -7.03 -16.03
CA LEU A 332 1.78 -6.16 -15.03
C LEU A 332 0.68 -5.26 -14.44
N VAL A 333 0.57 -5.23 -13.11
CA VAL A 333 -0.35 -4.33 -12.41
C VAL A 333 0.44 -3.49 -11.41
N LEU A 334 0.39 -2.18 -11.60
CA LEU A 334 1.01 -1.20 -10.73
C LEU A 334 -0.07 -0.46 -9.94
N ALA A 335 0.17 -0.24 -8.64
CA ALA A 335 -0.67 0.61 -7.80
C ALA A 335 0.23 1.51 -6.96
N ASP A 336 0.15 2.81 -7.19
CA ASP A 336 1.03 3.77 -6.55
C ASP A 336 0.32 5.11 -6.29
N SER A 337 1.04 6.09 -5.76
CA SER A 337 0.54 7.44 -5.54
C SER A 337 0.02 8.05 -6.85
N ILE A 338 -0.93 8.97 -6.70
CA ILE A 338 -1.44 9.77 -7.83
C ILE A 338 -0.36 10.72 -8.35
N GLN A 339 -0.48 11.07 -9.64
CA GLN A 339 0.41 12.01 -10.31
C GLN A 339 -0.34 13.31 -10.70
N LEU A 340 0.40 14.39 -10.93
CA LEU A 340 -0.17 15.70 -11.28
C LEU A 340 -0.96 15.68 -12.59
N ALA A 341 -0.53 14.86 -13.56
CA ALA A 341 -1.23 14.68 -14.82
C ALA A 341 -2.64 14.10 -14.64
N ASP A 342 -2.83 13.23 -13.64
CA ASP A 342 -4.12 12.58 -13.38
C ASP A 342 -5.07 13.44 -12.53
N THR A 343 -4.52 14.18 -11.57
CA THR A 343 -5.29 14.88 -10.53
C THR A 343 -4.65 16.22 -10.13
N PRO A 344 -4.56 17.19 -11.04
CA PRO A 344 -3.92 18.47 -10.77
C PRO A 344 -4.56 19.25 -9.61
N GLU A 345 -5.83 18.99 -9.33
CA GLU A 345 -6.56 19.60 -8.19
C GLU A 345 -6.00 19.16 -6.81
N PHE A 346 -5.25 18.06 -6.74
CA PHE A 346 -4.61 17.61 -5.50
C PHE A 346 -3.16 18.06 -5.34
N SER A 347 -2.66 18.93 -6.20
CA SER A 347 -1.28 19.43 -6.15
C SER A 347 -0.85 19.92 -4.77
N VAL A 348 -1.69 20.71 -4.09
CA VAL A 348 -1.43 21.21 -2.73
C VAL A 348 -1.32 20.06 -1.72
N VAL A 349 -2.14 19.02 -1.86
CA VAL A 349 -2.11 17.84 -0.98
C VAL A 349 -0.81 17.06 -1.19
N MET A 350 -0.41 16.84 -2.44
CA MET A 350 0.84 16.16 -2.79
C MET A 350 2.07 16.94 -2.32
N GLU A 351 2.09 18.27 -2.50
CA GLU A 351 3.19 19.09 -1.99
C GLU A 351 3.24 19.14 -0.46
N ASN A 352 2.10 19.17 0.23
CA ASN A 352 2.08 19.09 1.69
C ASN A 352 2.55 17.73 2.20
N PHE A 353 2.20 16.62 1.52
CA PHE A 353 2.67 15.29 1.87
C PHE A 353 4.20 15.27 1.94
N ARG A 354 4.88 15.77 0.94
CA ARG A 354 6.33 15.86 0.88
C ARG A 354 6.96 16.72 1.99
N LYS A 355 6.23 17.70 2.52
CA LYS A 355 6.69 18.55 3.64
C LYS A 355 6.59 17.82 4.97
N PHE A 356 5.63 16.91 5.13
CA PHE A 356 5.48 16.08 6.33
C PHE A 356 6.39 14.85 6.34
N PHE A 357 6.64 14.27 5.16
CA PHE A 357 7.36 13.02 5.01
C PHE A 357 8.63 13.20 4.21
N HIS A 358 9.68 12.47 4.59
CA HIS A 358 10.89 12.42 3.79
C HIS A 358 10.67 11.45 2.63
N GLU A 359 10.38 12.03 1.48
CA GLU A 359 10.13 11.36 0.21
C GLU A 359 10.99 12.03 -0.88
N PRO A 360 12.28 11.69 -1.00
CA PRO A 360 13.23 12.46 -1.82
C PRO A 360 12.89 12.42 -3.31
N TYR A 361 12.27 11.34 -3.79
CA TYR A 361 11.95 11.13 -5.21
C TYR A 361 10.48 11.39 -5.55
N TYR A 362 9.65 11.68 -4.54
CA TYR A 362 8.21 11.86 -4.71
C TYR A 362 7.85 13.01 -5.66
N ARG A 363 8.61 14.13 -5.57
CA ARG A 363 8.36 15.29 -6.46
C ARG A 363 8.62 14.96 -7.92
N ASP A 364 9.66 14.20 -8.18
CA ASP A 364 10.01 13.72 -9.51
C ASP A 364 8.95 12.74 -10.02
N TYR A 365 8.52 11.83 -9.15
CA TYR A 365 7.47 10.85 -9.45
C TYR A 365 6.12 11.51 -9.79
N ILE A 366 5.65 12.49 -9.00
CA ILE A 366 4.35 13.12 -9.28
C ILE A 366 4.34 14.00 -10.55
N GLY A 367 5.50 14.41 -11.02
CA GLY A 367 5.68 15.16 -12.27
C GLY A 367 6.00 14.29 -13.49
N ASP A 368 6.20 12.98 -13.29
CA ASP A 368 6.43 11.99 -14.34
C ASP A 368 5.10 11.58 -15.01
N ASP A 369 5.16 10.90 -16.20
CA ASP A 369 3.97 10.44 -16.94
C ASP A 369 4.11 8.99 -17.40
#